data_4a9bc0e79c7a7e685cdde5d0a00ff509
#
_entry.id   4a9bc0e79c7a7e685cdde5d0a00ff509
#
_cell.length_a   1.000
_cell.length_b   1.000
_cell.length_c   1.000
_cell.angle_alpha   90.00
_cell.angle_beta   90.00
_cell.angle_gamma   90.00
#
_symmetry.space_group_name_H-M   'P 1'
#
loop_
_entity.id
_entity.type
_entity.pdbx_description
1 polymer ?
#
loop_
_entity_poly.entity_id
_entity_poly.type
_entity_poly.pdbx_seq_one_letter_code
_entity_poly.pdbx_strand_id
1 'polypeptide(L)'
;TILEDATLTVNDGDGANSSGGVTDDGQTADISNEETSVTGLSFNSDGTKMFVSGGQSDTIHEYSLSTAFDVSTKSATADNSYSNSSNYDWTRGHTWNADGTKLFVIDNEEGTHQKILEYSVATGFDLSSTVSLTTNYDLVAPSGGSIPTRPKGITFNSDGTKMYIADHQTDKIHQFTLSVGYNLASTVANSGTLDVSSQNDSPYGVEFSQDGSKVFVVGNGTQGDAVYQYTLDTAWDITSTATYNGSFDLSSQDTVPADIRFNNDGTKMFIAGSTGNEIEEYTLSTPFEIVTISGNHDGDVLVDDSDADSDALTVTDYSHTSATNESGGSASSGTGSSGTAGSDAVTGYYGTLTLAANGSYTYAATATVTDALDPGDVVTDVFTYTVSDGNGGTDTATITITIIGINDAPVADNETGSVNASQTLTVTDGSSDLLDGDTDADTGASLSVSSIVATTASGSATA
;
A
#
# COMPACT_ATOMS: atom_id res chain seq x y z
N THR A 1 3.30 9.22 -14.96
CA THR A 1 4.22 8.78 -13.88
C THR A 1 4.23 7.26 -13.83
N ILE A 2 5.36 6.66 -13.61
CA ILE A 2 5.54 5.20 -13.54
C ILE A 2 6.63 4.88 -12.53
N LEU A 3 6.51 3.75 -11.81
CA LEU A 3 7.61 3.21 -11.02
C LEU A 3 8.67 2.59 -11.93
N GLU A 4 9.91 2.54 -11.46
CA GLU A 4 10.94 1.74 -12.14
C GLU A 4 10.48 0.28 -12.23
N ASP A 5 11.02 -0.47 -13.16
CA ASP A 5 10.63 -1.84 -13.47
C ASP A 5 9.17 -2.07 -13.89
N ALA A 6 8.35 -1.03 -13.94
CA ALA A 6 6.96 -1.12 -14.33
C ALA A 6 6.72 -0.82 -15.83
N THR A 7 5.54 -1.17 -16.31
CA THR A 7 5.06 -0.84 -17.65
C THR A 7 3.76 -0.03 -17.56
N LEU A 8 3.75 1.16 -18.15
CA LEU A 8 2.55 1.97 -18.34
C LEU A 8 1.89 1.57 -19.66
N THR A 9 0.59 1.33 -19.65
CA THR A 9 -0.21 1.10 -20.86
C THR A 9 -1.39 2.08 -20.89
N VAL A 10 -1.56 2.78 -22.00
CA VAL A 10 -2.70 3.68 -22.26
C VAL A 10 -3.34 3.24 -23.56
N ASN A 11 -4.63 2.91 -23.51
CA ASN A 11 -5.35 2.39 -24.67
C ASN A 11 -6.04 3.51 -25.46
N ASP A 12 -6.46 3.21 -26.68
CA ASP A 12 -7.25 4.13 -27.51
C ASP A 12 -8.55 4.52 -26.80
N GLY A 13 -8.81 5.81 -26.71
CA GLY A 13 -9.97 6.38 -26.03
C GLY A 13 -9.87 6.45 -24.50
N ASP A 14 -8.75 6.03 -23.89
CA ASP A 14 -8.53 6.23 -22.46
C ASP A 14 -8.41 7.72 -22.16
N GLY A 15 -9.33 8.23 -21.33
CA GLY A 15 -9.24 9.56 -20.73
C GLY A 15 -8.27 9.61 -19.56
N ALA A 16 -8.06 10.81 -19.01
CA ALA A 16 -7.19 10.99 -17.85
C ALA A 16 -7.64 10.08 -16.68
N ASN A 17 -6.66 9.38 -16.10
CA ASN A 17 -6.84 8.54 -14.90
C ASN A 17 -7.90 7.43 -15.02
N SER A 18 -7.88 6.65 -16.10
CA SER A 18 -8.56 5.35 -16.06
C SER A 18 -7.86 4.49 -14.99
N SER A 19 -8.64 4.06 -13.99
CA SER A 19 -8.15 3.31 -12.83
C SER A 19 -7.50 1.99 -13.27
N GLY A 20 -6.20 1.97 -13.39
CA GLY A 20 -5.46 0.75 -13.65
C GLY A 20 -4.86 0.19 -12.36
N GLY A 21 -4.88 -1.12 -12.18
CA GLY A 21 -4.13 -1.83 -11.16
C GLY A 21 -4.94 -2.45 -10.04
N VAL A 22 -6.15 -1.98 -9.75
CA VAL A 22 -7.08 -2.63 -8.82
C VAL A 22 -8.18 -3.32 -9.59
N THR A 23 -8.30 -4.62 -9.40
CA THR A 23 -9.38 -5.45 -9.99
C THR A 23 -10.30 -5.91 -8.88
N ASP A 24 -11.59 -5.62 -9.02
CA ASP A 24 -12.63 -6.27 -8.21
C ASP A 24 -12.74 -7.73 -8.65
N ASP A 25 -12.38 -8.64 -7.77
CA ASP A 25 -12.39 -10.09 -8.06
C ASP A 25 -13.81 -10.69 -7.98
N GLY A 26 -14.80 -9.87 -7.55
CA GLY A 26 -16.15 -10.34 -7.27
C GLY A 26 -16.20 -11.34 -6.11
N GLN A 27 -15.16 -11.40 -5.29
CA GLN A 27 -15.09 -12.24 -4.10
C GLN A 27 -15.57 -11.42 -2.90
N THR A 28 -16.63 -11.88 -2.26
CA THR A 28 -17.20 -11.20 -1.09
C THR A 28 -17.44 -12.17 0.05
N ALA A 29 -17.39 -11.66 1.27
CA ALA A 29 -17.79 -12.37 2.48
C ALA A 29 -18.99 -11.67 3.12
N ASP A 30 -20.21 -12.16 2.85
CA ASP A 30 -21.43 -11.69 3.53
C ASP A 30 -21.42 -12.11 5.00
N ILE A 31 -21.54 -11.14 5.90
CA ILE A 31 -21.59 -11.31 7.35
C ILE A 31 -22.87 -10.71 7.97
N SER A 32 -23.85 -10.40 7.14
CA SER A 32 -25.13 -9.79 7.55
C SER A 32 -25.96 -10.63 8.53
N ASN A 33 -25.65 -11.93 8.65
CA ASN A 33 -26.28 -12.80 9.63
C ASN A 33 -25.78 -12.57 11.07
N GLU A 34 -24.53 -12.15 11.23
CA GLU A 34 -23.89 -11.92 12.51
C GLU A 34 -23.83 -10.44 12.88
N GLU A 35 -23.67 -9.56 11.87
CA GLU A 35 -23.51 -8.13 12.09
C GLU A 35 -24.27 -7.30 11.04
N THR A 36 -24.85 -6.19 11.49
CA THR A 36 -25.60 -5.26 10.65
C THR A 36 -24.94 -3.88 10.53
N SER A 37 -23.74 -3.73 11.08
CA SER A 37 -22.93 -2.51 10.99
C SER A 37 -21.47 -2.86 11.20
N VAL A 38 -20.80 -3.25 10.13
CA VAL A 38 -19.37 -3.56 10.14
C VAL A 38 -18.57 -2.30 10.43
N THR A 39 -17.56 -2.42 11.31
CA THR A 39 -16.75 -1.29 11.77
C THR A 39 -15.24 -1.54 11.72
N GLY A 40 -14.80 -2.78 11.55
CA GLY A 40 -13.38 -3.09 11.47
C GLY A 40 -13.12 -4.49 10.94
N LEU A 41 -11.94 -4.67 10.39
CA LEU A 41 -11.45 -5.89 9.75
C LEU A 41 -10.01 -6.15 10.19
N SER A 42 -9.64 -7.41 10.35
CA SER A 42 -8.25 -7.83 10.46
C SER A 42 -8.09 -9.30 10.08
N PHE A 43 -6.85 -9.71 9.85
CA PHE A 43 -6.48 -11.10 9.57
C PHE A 43 -5.41 -11.55 10.57
N ASN A 44 -5.27 -12.87 10.75
CA ASN A 44 -4.08 -13.42 11.39
C ASN A 44 -2.89 -13.41 10.41
N SER A 45 -1.70 -13.66 10.91
CA SER A 45 -0.46 -13.51 10.15
C SER A 45 -0.33 -14.41 8.91
N ASP A 46 -1.01 -15.55 8.86
CA ASP A 46 -1.00 -16.45 7.71
C ASP A 46 -2.26 -16.35 6.82
N GLY A 47 -3.19 -15.45 7.15
CA GLY A 47 -4.40 -15.21 6.36
C GLY A 47 -5.44 -16.32 6.44
N THR A 48 -5.30 -17.30 7.34
CA THR A 48 -6.26 -18.40 7.49
C THR A 48 -7.45 -18.05 8.39
N LYS A 49 -7.38 -16.91 9.07
CA LYS A 49 -8.44 -16.37 9.91
C LYS A 49 -8.73 -14.91 9.58
N MET A 50 -9.99 -14.56 9.57
CA MET A 50 -10.51 -13.22 9.41
C MET A 50 -11.28 -12.82 10.68
N PHE A 51 -11.10 -11.58 11.15
CA PHE A 51 -11.80 -11.02 12.28
C PHE A 51 -12.56 -9.77 11.86
N VAL A 52 -13.83 -9.70 12.22
CA VAL A 52 -14.70 -8.58 11.85
C VAL A 52 -15.36 -8.02 13.10
N SER A 53 -15.26 -6.72 13.32
CA SER A 53 -15.98 -6.05 14.41
C SER A 53 -17.26 -5.39 13.93
N GLY A 54 -18.27 -5.43 14.81
CA GLY A 54 -19.56 -4.82 14.60
C GLY A 54 -19.91 -3.79 15.65
N GLY A 55 -20.45 -2.66 15.21
CA GLY A 55 -20.78 -1.53 16.07
C GLY A 55 -22.14 -1.65 16.76
N GLN A 56 -23.01 -2.57 16.32
CA GLN A 56 -24.33 -2.77 16.98
C GLN A 56 -24.31 -3.93 17.97
N SER A 57 -23.56 -4.97 17.68
CA SER A 57 -23.44 -6.12 18.56
C SER A 57 -22.34 -5.97 19.61
N ASP A 58 -21.46 -4.96 19.48
CA ASP A 58 -20.24 -4.78 20.29
C ASP A 58 -19.41 -6.06 20.35
N THR A 59 -19.30 -6.73 19.19
CA THR A 59 -18.73 -8.06 19.08
C THR A 59 -17.64 -8.08 18.00
N ILE A 60 -16.62 -8.87 18.25
CA ILE A 60 -15.64 -9.26 17.24
C ILE A 60 -15.89 -10.71 16.89
N HIS A 61 -16.12 -10.99 15.61
CA HIS A 61 -16.40 -12.31 15.06
C HIS A 61 -15.12 -12.88 14.43
N GLU A 62 -14.84 -14.15 14.66
CA GLU A 62 -13.72 -14.90 14.07
C GLU A 62 -14.26 -15.88 13.03
N TYR A 63 -13.68 -15.87 11.83
CA TYR A 63 -13.99 -16.78 10.73
C TYR A 63 -12.72 -17.50 10.27
N SER A 64 -12.80 -18.80 9.99
CA SER A 64 -11.76 -19.52 9.29
C SER A 64 -11.89 -19.33 7.78
N LEU A 65 -10.77 -19.14 7.11
CA LEU A 65 -10.65 -19.15 5.65
C LEU A 65 -10.00 -20.45 5.20
N SER A 66 -10.66 -21.21 4.32
CA SER A 66 -10.10 -22.47 3.82
C SER A 66 -8.96 -22.25 2.81
N THR A 67 -8.90 -21.06 2.22
CA THR A 67 -7.78 -20.56 1.43
C THR A 67 -7.33 -19.23 2.05
N ALA A 68 -6.04 -19.14 2.35
CA ALA A 68 -5.49 -17.94 2.99
C ALA A 68 -5.77 -16.68 2.17
N PHE A 69 -6.26 -15.62 2.84
CA PHE A 69 -6.59 -14.35 2.20
C PHE A 69 -7.56 -14.48 1.00
N ASP A 70 -8.50 -15.41 1.07
CA ASP A 70 -9.61 -15.54 0.12
C ASP A 70 -10.92 -15.50 0.93
N VAL A 71 -11.54 -14.31 0.97
CA VAL A 71 -12.70 -14.06 1.83
C VAL A 71 -13.93 -14.86 1.42
N SER A 72 -14.02 -15.27 0.14
CA SER A 72 -15.12 -16.12 -0.35
C SER A 72 -15.10 -17.52 0.28
N THR A 73 -13.96 -17.93 0.84
CA THR A 73 -13.77 -19.25 1.45
C THR A 73 -14.04 -19.27 2.96
N LYS A 74 -14.61 -18.18 3.51
CA LYS A 74 -14.92 -18.09 4.93
C LYS A 74 -15.88 -19.18 5.40
N SER A 75 -15.78 -19.57 6.66
CA SER A 75 -16.78 -20.40 7.33
C SER A 75 -18.20 -19.82 7.20
N ALA A 76 -19.21 -20.66 7.07
CA ALA A 76 -20.59 -20.21 6.79
C ALA A 76 -21.16 -19.29 7.87
N THR A 77 -20.67 -19.45 9.11
CA THR A 77 -20.99 -18.61 10.29
C THR A 77 -19.69 -18.33 11.01
N ALA A 78 -19.69 -17.35 11.92
CA ALA A 78 -18.55 -17.13 12.80
C ALA A 78 -18.22 -18.41 13.59
N ASP A 79 -16.93 -18.77 13.59
CA ASP A 79 -16.44 -19.93 14.37
C ASP A 79 -16.42 -19.61 15.86
N ASN A 80 -16.03 -18.38 16.19
CA ASN A 80 -15.99 -17.86 17.55
C ASN A 80 -16.37 -16.37 17.54
N SER A 81 -16.67 -15.84 18.71
CA SER A 81 -16.93 -14.42 18.88
C SER A 81 -16.55 -13.94 20.27
N TYR A 82 -16.12 -12.70 20.38
CA TYR A 82 -15.86 -12.03 21.64
C TYR A 82 -16.71 -10.76 21.75
N SER A 83 -17.62 -10.72 22.76
CA SER A 83 -18.46 -9.54 23.01
C SER A 83 -17.77 -8.60 24.00
N ASN A 84 -17.67 -7.35 23.61
CA ASN A 84 -17.10 -6.26 24.40
C ASN A 84 -18.16 -5.53 25.26
N SER A 85 -19.45 -5.83 25.09
CA SER A 85 -20.60 -5.13 25.68
C SER A 85 -20.61 -5.06 27.22
N SER A 86 -19.87 -5.95 27.91
CA SER A 86 -19.74 -5.89 29.37
C SER A 86 -18.76 -4.83 29.87
N ASN A 87 -17.93 -4.30 28.98
CA ASN A 87 -16.91 -3.31 29.31
C ASN A 87 -17.26 -1.93 28.77
N TYR A 88 -17.83 -1.86 27.56
CA TYR A 88 -18.11 -0.61 26.84
C TYR A 88 -19.14 -0.84 25.73
N ASP A 89 -19.74 0.23 25.22
CA ASP A 89 -20.94 0.17 24.39
C ASP A 89 -20.72 0.72 22.97
N TRP A 90 -19.68 0.52 22.27
CA TRP A 90 -19.55 0.94 20.84
C TRP A 90 -18.20 0.55 20.26
N THR A 91 -18.06 -0.73 19.96
CA THR A 91 -16.90 -1.28 19.27
C THR A 91 -16.75 -0.66 17.88
N ARG A 92 -15.57 -0.11 17.61
CA ARG A 92 -15.18 0.41 16.29
C ARG A 92 -14.06 -0.45 15.71
N GLY A 93 -13.05 0.14 15.10
CA GLY A 93 -11.92 -0.60 14.58
C GLY A 93 -11.17 -1.41 15.62
N HIS A 94 -10.53 -2.47 15.17
CA HIS A 94 -9.68 -3.32 16.00
C HIS A 94 -8.43 -3.74 15.24
N THR A 95 -7.38 -4.14 15.98
CA THR A 95 -6.15 -4.68 15.40
C THR A 95 -5.43 -5.58 16.41
N TRP A 96 -4.48 -6.35 15.94
CA TRP A 96 -3.68 -7.28 16.74
C TRP A 96 -2.22 -6.85 16.81
N ASN A 97 -1.50 -7.37 17.81
CA ASN A 97 -0.04 -7.41 17.72
C ASN A 97 0.40 -8.56 16.81
N ALA A 98 1.69 -8.60 16.47
CA ALA A 98 2.23 -9.50 15.46
C ALA A 98 1.98 -11.02 15.73
N ASP A 99 1.94 -11.44 16.99
CA ASP A 99 1.71 -12.84 17.39
C ASP A 99 0.26 -13.15 17.80
N GLY A 100 -0.64 -12.16 17.74
CA GLY A 100 -2.05 -12.30 18.07
C GLY A 100 -2.37 -12.49 19.55
N THR A 101 -1.38 -12.34 20.43
CA THR A 101 -1.58 -12.47 21.89
C THR A 101 -2.16 -11.21 22.52
N LYS A 102 -2.23 -10.12 21.77
CA LYS A 102 -2.87 -8.86 22.16
C LYS A 102 -3.84 -8.39 21.10
N LEU A 103 -5.02 -8.00 21.56
CA LEU A 103 -6.07 -7.40 20.74
C LEU A 103 -6.31 -5.97 21.22
N PHE A 104 -6.32 -5.03 20.29
CA PHE A 104 -6.61 -3.62 20.54
C PHE A 104 -7.94 -3.25 19.90
N VAL A 105 -8.80 -2.59 20.66
CA VAL A 105 -10.15 -2.24 20.22
C VAL A 105 -10.42 -0.78 20.52
N ILE A 106 -10.93 -0.04 19.54
CA ILE A 106 -11.46 1.29 19.76
C ILE A 106 -12.86 1.16 20.36
N ASP A 107 -13.04 1.77 21.50
CA ASP A 107 -14.32 2.04 22.10
C ASP A 107 -14.62 3.53 22.00
N ASN A 108 -15.71 3.87 21.31
CA ASN A 108 -16.11 5.24 21.07
C ASN A 108 -17.59 5.45 21.35
N GLU A 109 -17.93 5.66 22.61
CA GLU A 109 -19.24 6.16 22.99
C GLU A 109 -19.32 7.67 22.73
N GLU A 110 -20.05 8.06 21.68
CA GLU A 110 -20.13 9.44 21.21
C GLU A 110 -20.38 10.45 22.34
N GLY A 111 -19.38 11.29 22.60
CA GLY A 111 -19.45 12.42 23.52
C GLY A 111 -19.11 12.12 24.99
N THR A 112 -18.85 10.87 25.37
CA THR A 112 -18.53 10.50 26.77
C THR A 112 -17.19 9.84 26.96
N HIS A 113 -16.82 8.86 26.13
CA HIS A 113 -15.57 8.13 26.27
C HIS A 113 -14.98 7.78 24.89
N GLN A 114 -13.72 8.14 24.65
CA GLN A 114 -12.93 7.66 23.55
C GLN A 114 -11.74 6.92 24.13
N LYS A 115 -11.70 5.59 23.96
CA LYS A 115 -10.68 4.73 24.54
C LYS A 115 -10.13 3.75 23.55
N ILE A 116 -8.90 3.32 23.81
CA ILE A 116 -8.34 2.12 23.22
C ILE A 116 -8.22 1.09 24.34
N LEU A 117 -8.80 -0.07 24.11
CA LEU A 117 -8.79 -1.20 25.04
C LEU A 117 -7.72 -2.19 24.59
N GLU A 118 -6.85 -2.60 25.51
CA GLU A 118 -5.86 -3.67 25.26
C GLU A 118 -6.31 -4.93 25.98
N TYR A 119 -6.47 -6.02 25.23
CA TYR A 119 -6.79 -7.34 25.74
C TYR A 119 -5.59 -8.27 25.57
N SER A 120 -5.38 -9.15 26.56
CA SER A 120 -4.55 -10.33 26.37
C SER A 120 -5.39 -11.49 25.88
N VAL A 121 -4.86 -12.25 24.91
CA VAL A 121 -5.50 -13.43 24.32
C VAL A 121 -4.58 -14.63 24.59
N ALA A 122 -5.08 -15.64 25.27
CA ALA A 122 -4.26 -16.75 25.79
C ALA A 122 -3.62 -17.59 24.69
N THR A 123 -4.31 -17.75 23.56
CA THR A 123 -3.77 -18.37 22.34
C THR A 123 -3.89 -17.35 21.21
N GLY A 124 -2.78 -16.98 20.59
CA GLY A 124 -2.74 -15.95 19.56
C GLY A 124 -3.76 -16.17 18.45
N PHE A 125 -4.49 -15.10 18.09
CA PHE A 125 -5.52 -15.12 17.06
C PHE A 125 -6.63 -16.18 17.29
N ASP A 126 -7.03 -16.40 18.55
CA ASP A 126 -8.05 -17.40 18.89
C ASP A 126 -9.03 -16.83 19.94
N LEU A 127 -10.19 -16.37 19.47
CA LEU A 127 -11.23 -15.81 20.32
C LEU A 127 -11.96 -16.88 21.18
N SER A 128 -11.77 -18.18 20.90
CA SER A 128 -12.24 -19.26 21.77
C SER A 128 -11.40 -19.40 23.04
N SER A 129 -10.17 -18.89 23.01
CA SER A 129 -9.28 -18.88 24.17
C SER A 129 -9.67 -17.78 25.17
N THR A 130 -8.99 -17.73 26.31
CA THR A 130 -9.30 -16.69 27.29
C THR A 130 -8.87 -15.32 26.77
N VAL A 131 -9.83 -14.41 26.62
CA VAL A 131 -9.64 -13.00 26.31
C VAL A 131 -9.88 -12.17 27.56
N SER A 132 -8.92 -11.35 27.97
CA SER A 132 -9.00 -10.57 29.22
C SER A 132 -8.52 -9.13 29.00
N LEU A 133 -9.32 -8.16 29.43
CA LEU A 133 -8.94 -6.75 29.43
C LEU A 133 -7.73 -6.55 30.37
N THR A 134 -6.63 -6.03 29.83
CA THR A 134 -5.41 -5.76 30.59
C THR A 134 -5.25 -4.31 30.97
N THR A 135 -5.59 -3.41 30.07
CA THR A 135 -5.53 -1.96 30.30
C THR A 135 -6.40 -1.23 29.28
N ASN A 136 -6.60 0.05 29.50
CA ASN A 136 -7.19 0.95 28.52
C ASN A 136 -6.41 2.28 28.50
N TYR A 137 -6.49 2.96 27.36
CA TYR A 137 -5.90 4.28 27.16
C TYR A 137 -7.00 5.27 26.78
N ASP A 138 -7.23 6.28 27.62
CA ASP A 138 -8.17 7.35 27.35
C ASP A 138 -7.58 8.32 26.30
N LEU A 139 -8.25 8.46 25.16
CA LEU A 139 -7.93 9.45 24.15
C LEU A 139 -8.40 10.85 24.60
N VAL A 140 -8.00 11.27 25.82
CA VAL A 140 -8.35 12.58 26.37
C VAL A 140 -7.13 13.51 26.27
N ALA A 141 -7.36 14.78 25.90
CA ALA A 141 -6.28 15.74 25.73
C ALA A 141 -5.47 15.92 27.03
N PRO A 142 -4.17 15.61 27.01
CA PRO A 142 -3.26 16.39 27.82
C PRO A 142 -3.27 17.82 27.27
N SER A 143 -3.35 18.82 28.12
CA SER A 143 -3.54 20.23 27.78
C SER A 143 -2.71 20.68 26.58
N GLY A 144 -3.35 20.85 25.41
CA GLY A 144 -2.79 21.50 24.23
C GLY A 144 -2.51 20.67 23.00
N GLY A 145 -2.80 19.35 22.96
CA GLY A 145 -2.62 18.51 21.77
C GLY A 145 -3.94 18.26 21.00
N SER A 146 -3.85 18.06 19.69
CA SER A 146 -4.96 17.50 18.90
C SER A 146 -5.16 16.05 19.33
N ILE A 147 -6.38 15.68 19.67
CA ILE A 147 -6.75 14.31 20.03
C ILE A 147 -7.85 13.81 19.10
N PRO A 148 -7.96 12.50 18.86
CA PRO A 148 -9.11 11.93 18.20
C PRO A 148 -10.38 12.24 19.00
N THR A 149 -11.41 12.74 18.32
CA THR A 149 -12.71 13.07 18.90
C THR A 149 -13.78 12.08 18.50
N ARG A 150 -13.61 11.43 17.34
CA ARG A 150 -14.42 10.32 16.84
C ARG A 150 -13.54 9.26 16.19
N PRO A 151 -12.70 8.54 16.98
CA PRO A 151 -11.82 7.51 16.45
C PRO A 151 -12.63 6.38 15.84
N LYS A 152 -12.15 5.85 14.71
CA LYS A 152 -12.79 4.79 13.94
C LYS A 152 -11.84 3.63 13.67
N GLY A 153 -10.79 3.83 12.88
CA GLY A 153 -9.80 2.81 12.52
C GLY A 153 -8.54 2.93 13.36
N ILE A 154 -7.87 1.79 13.57
CA ILE A 154 -6.61 1.68 14.31
C ILE A 154 -5.67 0.70 13.63
N THR A 155 -4.39 1.10 13.53
CA THR A 155 -3.30 0.20 13.14
C THR A 155 -2.01 0.55 13.88
N PHE A 156 -0.99 -0.32 13.80
CA PHE A 156 0.33 -0.11 14.37
C PHE A 156 1.41 -0.29 13.28
N ASN A 157 2.59 0.29 13.52
CA ASN A 157 3.76 -0.11 12.79
C ASN A 157 4.23 -1.52 13.22
N SER A 158 5.16 -2.10 12.46
CA SER A 158 5.57 -3.50 12.62
C SER A 158 6.09 -3.88 14.02
N ASP A 159 6.72 -2.95 14.75
CA ASP A 159 7.23 -3.18 16.10
C ASP A 159 6.29 -2.68 17.23
N GLY A 160 5.15 -2.11 16.86
CA GLY A 160 4.13 -1.60 17.78
C GLY A 160 4.52 -0.34 18.55
N THR A 161 5.64 0.31 18.21
CA THR A 161 6.08 1.54 18.88
C THR A 161 5.34 2.78 18.38
N LYS A 162 4.68 2.69 17.23
CA LYS A 162 3.78 3.72 16.70
C LYS A 162 2.38 3.16 16.50
N MET A 163 1.37 3.93 16.88
CA MET A 163 -0.03 3.61 16.74
C MET A 163 -0.71 4.74 15.97
N TYR A 164 -1.59 4.38 15.02
CA TYR A 164 -2.28 5.32 14.15
C TYR A 164 -3.78 5.16 14.30
N ILE A 165 -4.48 6.30 14.34
CA ILE A 165 -5.94 6.34 14.54
C ILE A 165 -6.56 7.25 13.51
N ALA A 166 -7.51 6.73 12.73
CA ALA A 166 -8.36 7.55 11.87
C ALA A 166 -9.44 8.24 12.71
N ASP A 167 -9.55 9.56 12.59
CA ASP A 167 -10.55 10.36 13.30
C ASP A 167 -11.53 11.04 12.33
N HIS A 168 -12.72 10.49 12.28
CA HIS A 168 -13.82 10.94 11.44
C HIS A 168 -14.28 12.40 11.67
N GLN A 169 -14.05 12.96 12.86
CA GLN A 169 -14.54 14.30 13.18
C GLN A 169 -13.54 15.41 12.87
N THR A 170 -12.26 15.10 12.89
CA THR A 170 -11.20 16.08 12.65
C THR A 170 -10.54 15.94 11.30
N ASP A 171 -10.98 14.94 10.51
CA ASP A 171 -10.48 14.63 9.17
C ASP A 171 -8.96 14.38 9.17
N LYS A 172 -8.49 13.64 10.20
CA LYS A 172 -7.06 13.41 10.44
C LYS A 172 -6.75 11.97 10.78
N ILE A 173 -5.53 11.59 10.45
CA ILE A 173 -4.88 10.42 11.02
C ILE A 173 -3.97 10.91 12.15
N HIS A 174 -4.14 10.38 13.35
CA HIS A 174 -3.33 10.71 14.51
C HIS A 174 -2.24 9.66 14.72
N GLN A 175 -1.01 10.10 15.00
CA GLN A 175 0.11 9.25 15.36
C GLN A 175 0.42 9.34 16.84
N PHE A 176 0.57 8.19 17.48
CA PHE A 176 1.02 8.06 18.87
C PHE A 176 2.29 7.24 18.92
N THR A 177 3.23 7.65 19.79
CA THR A 177 4.43 6.90 20.08
C THR A 177 4.31 6.21 21.42
N LEU A 178 4.62 4.91 21.47
CA LEU A 178 4.63 4.08 22.65
C LEU A 178 6.08 3.81 23.08
N SER A 179 6.39 3.99 24.36
CA SER A 179 7.74 3.71 24.88
C SER A 179 8.08 2.21 24.93
N VAL A 180 7.06 1.34 24.86
CA VAL A 180 7.19 -0.10 24.70
C VAL A 180 6.16 -0.53 23.67
N GLY A 181 6.58 -1.19 22.62
CA GLY A 181 5.71 -1.61 21.51
C GLY A 181 4.53 -2.47 21.98
N TYR A 182 3.36 -2.21 21.41
CA TYR A 182 2.11 -2.92 21.72
C TYR A 182 1.76 -2.93 23.23
N ASN A 183 2.04 -1.85 23.96
CA ASN A 183 1.79 -1.79 25.40
C ASN A 183 1.21 -0.43 25.79
N LEU A 184 -0.13 -0.36 25.93
CA LEU A 184 -0.83 0.87 26.32
C LEU A 184 -0.60 1.26 27.78
N ALA A 185 -0.11 0.36 28.64
CA ALA A 185 0.32 0.70 30.00
C ALA A 185 1.69 1.41 30.05
N SER A 186 2.41 1.43 28.93
CA SER A 186 3.66 2.20 28.80
C SER A 186 3.37 3.70 28.58
N THR A 187 4.40 4.52 28.44
CA THR A 187 4.18 5.92 28.07
C THR A 187 3.67 6.00 26.64
N VAL A 188 2.49 6.57 26.46
CA VAL A 188 1.87 6.84 25.17
C VAL A 188 1.80 8.35 24.97
N ALA A 189 2.34 8.84 23.87
CA ALA A 189 2.37 10.27 23.55
C ALA A 189 1.85 10.52 22.14
N ASN A 190 0.92 11.48 21.97
CA ASN A 190 0.56 11.98 20.65
C ASN A 190 1.80 12.62 20.03
N SER A 191 2.23 12.15 18.87
CA SER A 191 3.45 12.60 18.18
C SER A 191 3.16 13.42 16.91
N GLY A 192 1.90 13.49 16.47
CA GLY A 192 1.49 14.35 15.35
C GLY A 192 0.26 13.85 14.60
N THR A 193 -0.04 14.50 13.49
CA THR A 193 -1.20 14.19 12.66
C THR A 193 -0.91 14.39 11.18
N LEU A 194 -1.57 13.59 10.34
CA LEU A 194 -1.74 13.83 8.91
C LEU A 194 -3.15 14.39 8.69
N ASP A 195 -3.26 15.57 8.08
CA ASP A 195 -4.53 16.18 7.70
C ASP A 195 -4.93 15.64 6.32
N VAL A 196 -6.06 14.95 6.25
CA VAL A 196 -6.59 14.35 5.01
C VAL A 196 -7.84 15.06 4.50
N SER A 197 -8.25 16.17 5.12
CA SER A 197 -9.49 16.88 4.85
C SER A 197 -9.66 17.35 3.41
N SER A 198 -8.56 17.57 2.68
CA SER A 198 -8.60 17.94 1.27
C SER A 198 -9.04 16.80 0.35
N GLN A 199 -8.85 15.56 0.76
CA GLN A 199 -9.17 14.35 0.01
C GLN A 199 -10.33 13.57 0.62
N ASN A 200 -10.41 13.54 1.94
CA ASN A 200 -11.41 12.77 2.68
C ASN A 200 -11.82 13.53 3.95
N ASP A 201 -13.05 14.01 4.00
CA ASP A 201 -13.63 14.70 5.16
C ASP A 201 -14.37 13.75 6.12
N SER A 202 -14.15 12.45 5.98
CA SER A 202 -14.74 11.39 6.81
C SER A 202 -13.87 10.13 6.82
N PRO A 203 -12.63 10.15 7.36
CA PRO A 203 -11.77 8.97 7.41
C PRO A 203 -12.29 7.96 8.44
N TYR A 204 -12.44 6.69 8.02
CA TYR A 204 -12.87 5.57 8.85
C TYR A 204 -11.73 4.61 9.15
N GLY A 205 -11.05 4.10 8.13
CA GLY A 205 -9.94 3.15 8.27
C GLY A 205 -8.59 3.74 7.88
N VAL A 206 -7.53 3.17 8.42
CA VAL A 206 -6.14 3.51 8.07
C VAL A 206 -5.28 2.25 8.07
N GLU A 207 -4.46 2.09 7.03
CA GLU A 207 -3.51 0.99 6.90
C GLU A 207 -2.23 1.47 6.21
N PHE A 208 -1.15 0.71 6.35
CA PHE A 208 0.15 1.02 5.75
C PHE A 208 0.62 -0.09 4.82
N SER A 209 1.51 0.25 3.90
CA SER A 209 2.36 -0.74 3.24
C SER A 209 3.24 -1.45 4.27
N GLN A 210 3.69 -2.65 3.94
CA GLN A 210 4.50 -3.46 4.86
C GLN A 210 5.78 -2.77 5.32
N ASP A 211 6.38 -1.95 4.46
CA ASP A 211 7.58 -1.16 4.73
C ASP A 211 7.28 0.20 5.41
N GLY A 212 6.00 0.59 5.48
CA GLY A 212 5.56 1.86 6.05
C GLY A 212 5.78 3.09 5.18
N SER A 213 6.21 2.93 3.94
CA SER A 213 6.44 4.03 3.00
C SER A 213 5.14 4.64 2.47
N LYS A 214 4.03 3.89 2.50
CA LYS A 214 2.72 4.34 2.06
C LYS A 214 1.69 4.24 3.19
N VAL A 215 0.75 5.17 3.20
CA VAL A 215 -0.43 5.14 4.06
C VAL A 215 -1.70 5.21 3.21
N PHE A 216 -2.65 4.36 3.56
CA PHE A 216 -3.96 4.24 2.92
C PHE A 216 -5.03 4.65 3.91
N VAL A 217 -5.94 5.51 3.46
CA VAL A 217 -7.06 5.99 4.26
C VAL A 217 -8.35 5.67 3.52
N VAL A 218 -9.27 4.98 4.17
CA VAL A 218 -10.60 4.72 3.61
C VAL A 218 -11.66 5.56 4.32
N GLY A 219 -12.66 6.00 3.59
CA GLY A 219 -13.78 6.73 4.16
C GLY A 219 -14.85 7.09 3.15
N ASN A 220 -15.94 7.72 3.64
CA ASN A 220 -17.14 8.06 2.86
C ASN A 220 -17.45 9.57 2.89
N GLY A 221 -16.45 10.40 2.67
CA GLY A 221 -16.60 11.85 2.70
C GLY A 221 -17.36 12.45 1.51
N THR A 222 -17.51 13.77 1.52
CA THR A 222 -18.10 14.52 0.41
C THR A 222 -17.30 14.41 -0.89
N GLN A 223 -16.06 13.91 -0.80
CA GLN A 223 -15.18 13.63 -1.92
C GLN A 223 -15.45 12.26 -2.57
N GLY A 224 -16.29 11.42 -1.95
CA GLY A 224 -16.69 10.09 -2.42
C GLY A 224 -16.27 8.96 -1.48
N ASP A 225 -16.83 7.79 -1.74
CA ASP A 225 -16.55 6.53 -1.06
C ASP A 225 -15.30 5.91 -1.68
N ALA A 226 -14.14 6.08 -1.07
CA ALA A 226 -12.87 5.74 -1.71
C ALA A 226 -11.78 5.32 -0.72
N VAL A 227 -10.75 4.67 -1.25
CA VAL A 227 -9.44 4.55 -0.61
C VAL A 227 -8.52 5.62 -1.17
N TYR A 228 -7.80 6.32 -0.32
CA TYR A 228 -6.85 7.39 -0.64
C TYR A 228 -5.44 6.93 -0.28
N GLN A 229 -4.51 7.08 -1.22
CA GLN A 229 -3.11 6.68 -1.04
C GLN A 229 -2.20 7.88 -0.90
N TYR A 230 -1.26 7.79 0.04
CA TYR A 230 -0.20 8.77 0.25
C TYR A 230 1.15 8.07 0.36
N THR A 231 2.20 8.68 -0.19
CA THR A 231 3.59 8.28 0.03
C THR A 231 4.21 9.16 1.12
N LEU A 232 4.96 8.57 2.03
CA LEU A 232 5.64 9.24 3.14
C LEU A 232 7.14 9.37 2.86
N ASP A 233 7.71 10.56 3.06
CA ASP A 233 9.16 10.77 2.95
C ASP A 233 9.97 9.97 3.97
N THR A 234 9.37 9.67 5.13
CA THR A 234 9.95 8.83 6.17
C THR A 234 8.97 7.73 6.52
N ALA A 235 9.38 6.49 6.32
CA ALA A 235 8.56 5.32 6.59
C ALA A 235 7.98 5.35 8.02
N TRP A 236 6.69 5.01 8.15
CA TRP A 236 5.99 5.01 9.44
C TRP A 236 5.96 6.36 10.15
N ASP A 237 6.17 7.48 9.46
CA ASP A 237 6.10 8.80 10.06
C ASP A 237 5.17 9.75 9.30
N ILE A 238 3.90 9.76 9.69
CA ILE A 238 2.89 10.63 9.07
C ILE A 238 3.10 12.12 9.36
N THR A 239 4.09 12.47 10.18
CA THR A 239 4.49 13.87 10.42
C THR A 239 5.58 14.35 9.46
N SER A 240 6.20 13.42 8.72
CA SER A 240 7.04 13.74 7.56
C SER A 240 6.17 14.27 6.41
N THR A 241 6.76 14.68 5.30
CA THR A 241 5.97 15.04 4.13
C THR A 241 5.17 13.82 3.67
N ALA A 242 3.87 13.99 3.51
CA ALA A 242 2.98 13.00 2.93
C ALA A 242 2.46 13.51 1.59
N THR A 243 2.83 12.82 0.51
CA THR A 243 2.40 13.18 -0.84
C THR A 243 1.16 12.37 -1.21
N TYR A 244 0.07 13.05 -1.54
CA TYR A 244 -1.13 12.39 -2.06
C TYR A 244 -0.88 11.86 -3.47
N ASN A 245 -1.13 10.57 -3.69
CA ASN A 245 -0.90 9.91 -4.96
C ASN A 245 -2.18 9.77 -5.80
N GLY A 246 -3.35 9.65 -5.15
CA GLY A 246 -4.64 9.45 -5.80
C GLY A 246 -5.58 8.60 -4.97
N SER A 247 -6.71 8.19 -5.56
CA SER A 247 -7.74 7.41 -4.88
C SER A 247 -8.33 6.33 -5.78
N PHE A 248 -8.87 5.27 -5.15
CA PHE A 248 -9.66 4.23 -5.77
C PHE A 248 -11.11 4.36 -5.30
N ASP A 249 -12.05 4.51 -6.25
CA ASP A 249 -13.48 4.69 -6.00
C ASP A 249 -14.14 3.36 -5.61
N LEU A 250 -14.86 3.35 -4.50
CA LEU A 250 -15.60 2.21 -3.95
C LEU A 250 -17.12 2.37 -4.09
N SER A 251 -17.61 3.48 -4.63
CA SER A 251 -19.03 3.86 -4.61
C SER A 251 -19.96 2.87 -5.34
N SER A 252 -19.41 2.03 -6.22
CA SER A 252 -20.18 0.99 -6.91
C SER A 252 -20.34 -0.29 -6.07
N GLN A 253 -19.52 -0.50 -5.04
CA GLN A 253 -19.50 -1.67 -4.18
C GLN A 253 -20.13 -1.37 -2.81
N ASP A 254 -19.61 -0.38 -2.10
CA ASP A 254 -20.16 0.02 -0.80
C ASP A 254 -20.14 1.55 -0.64
N THR A 255 -21.22 2.11 -0.11
CA THR A 255 -21.37 3.56 0.11
C THR A 255 -20.96 3.99 1.53
N VAL A 256 -20.48 3.08 2.37
CA VAL A 256 -19.92 3.38 3.71
C VAL A 256 -18.76 2.41 3.99
N PRO A 257 -17.62 2.54 3.29
CA PRO A 257 -16.45 1.73 3.59
C PRO A 257 -15.91 2.07 4.98
N ALA A 258 -15.74 1.06 5.82
CA ALA A 258 -15.47 1.22 7.25
C ALA A 258 -14.02 0.92 7.63
N ASP A 259 -13.36 -0.02 6.97
CA ASP A 259 -11.96 -0.38 7.26
C ASP A 259 -11.27 -0.96 6.02
N ILE A 260 -9.95 -0.95 6.03
CA ILE A 260 -9.10 -1.43 4.94
C ILE A 260 -7.98 -2.30 5.50
N ARG A 261 -7.69 -3.41 4.81
CA ARG A 261 -6.51 -4.26 5.08
C ARG A 261 -5.90 -4.74 3.78
N PHE A 262 -4.63 -5.15 3.86
CA PHE A 262 -3.92 -5.84 2.80
C PHE A 262 -3.50 -7.23 3.27
N ASN A 263 -3.25 -8.14 2.32
CA ASN A 263 -2.48 -9.35 2.60
C ASN A 263 -0.99 -9.00 2.78
N ASN A 264 -0.18 -9.98 3.21
CA ASN A 264 1.20 -9.75 3.62
C ASN A 264 2.10 -9.19 2.50
N ASP A 265 1.85 -9.57 1.26
CA ASP A 265 2.65 -9.13 0.10
C ASP A 265 2.01 -7.94 -0.65
N GLY A 266 0.87 -7.44 -0.17
CA GLY A 266 0.20 -6.28 -0.75
C GLY A 266 -0.45 -6.51 -2.10
N THR A 267 -0.54 -7.76 -2.56
CA THR A 267 -1.19 -8.10 -3.84
C THR A 267 -2.72 -8.14 -3.75
N LYS A 268 -3.26 -8.16 -2.52
CA LYS A 268 -4.69 -8.11 -2.25
C LYS A 268 -5.04 -7.00 -1.28
N MET A 269 -6.15 -6.32 -1.55
CA MET A 269 -6.77 -5.33 -0.69
C MET A 269 -8.15 -5.82 -0.28
N PHE A 270 -8.52 -5.58 0.97
CA PHE A 270 -9.82 -5.95 1.54
C PHE A 270 -10.48 -4.72 2.12
N ILE A 271 -11.75 -4.53 1.78
CA ILE A 271 -12.57 -3.43 2.28
C ILE A 271 -13.73 -3.99 3.10
N ALA A 272 -13.88 -3.50 4.31
CA ALA A 272 -15.04 -3.77 5.13
C ALA A 272 -16.14 -2.75 4.81
N GLY A 273 -17.25 -3.21 4.26
CA GLY A 273 -18.40 -2.40 3.86
C GLY A 273 -19.49 -2.41 4.95
N SER A 274 -19.92 -1.24 5.39
CA SER A 274 -20.98 -1.13 6.42
C SER A 274 -22.39 -1.10 5.82
N THR A 275 -22.55 -0.76 4.56
CA THR A 275 -23.87 -0.74 3.89
C THR A 275 -24.28 -2.15 3.46
N GLY A 276 -23.37 -2.89 2.82
CA GLY A 276 -23.57 -4.28 2.39
C GLY A 276 -23.44 -5.28 3.56
N ASN A 277 -22.75 -4.93 4.63
CA ASN A 277 -22.31 -5.83 5.70
C ASN A 277 -21.49 -6.99 5.13
N GLU A 278 -20.54 -6.66 4.29
CA GLU A 278 -19.68 -7.62 3.60
C GLU A 278 -18.23 -7.14 3.60
N ILE A 279 -17.34 -8.09 3.36
CA ILE A 279 -15.93 -7.82 3.11
C ILE A 279 -15.69 -8.09 1.63
N GLU A 280 -15.19 -7.09 0.93
CA GLU A 280 -14.88 -7.15 -0.49
C GLU A 280 -13.37 -7.38 -0.68
N GLU A 281 -13.03 -8.17 -1.68
CA GLU A 281 -11.65 -8.51 -2.03
C GLU A 281 -11.29 -7.95 -3.39
N TYR A 282 -10.12 -7.33 -3.47
CA TYR A 282 -9.55 -6.76 -4.68
C TYR A 282 -8.15 -7.30 -4.91
N THR A 283 -7.80 -7.61 -6.16
CA THR A 283 -6.43 -7.92 -6.58
C THR A 283 -5.73 -6.65 -7.06
N LEU A 284 -4.51 -6.43 -6.59
CA LEU A 284 -3.64 -5.34 -7.00
C LEU A 284 -2.58 -5.88 -7.98
N SER A 285 -2.45 -5.24 -9.13
CA SER A 285 -1.42 -5.58 -10.12
C SER A 285 -0.01 -5.22 -9.66
N THR A 286 0.11 -4.23 -8.78
CA THR A 286 1.34 -3.83 -8.10
C THR A 286 1.09 -3.85 -6.60
N PRO A 287 1.95 -4.52 -5.81
CA PRO A 287 1.79 -4.60 -4.37
C PRO A 287 1.66 -3.23 -3.68
N PHE A 288 0.67 -3.10 -2.80
CA PHE A 288 0.39 -1.86 -2.07
C PHE A 288 0.26 -0.61 -2.98
N GLU A 289 -0.34 -0.78 -4.19
CA GLU A 289 -0.58 0.30 -5.11
C GLU A 289 -2.04 0.28 -5.57
N ILE A 290 -2.86 1.18 -5.00
CA ILE A 290 -4.29 1.29 -5.35
C ILE A 290 -4.52 2.34 -6.44
N VAL A 291 -3.59 3.24 -6.55
CA VAL A 291 -3.51 4.17 -7.66
C VAL A 291 -2.39 3.64 -8.51
N THR A 292 -2.64 3.34 -9.74
CA THR A 292 -1.52 3.14 -10.62
C THR A 292 -0.73 4.44 -10.66
N ILE A 293 0.40 4.47 -9.92
CA ILE A 293 1.51 5.34 -10.29
C ILE A 293 2.13 4.75 -11.58
N SER A 294 1.72 3.57 -12.04
CA SER A 294 1.82 3.22 -13.44
C SER A 294 0.81 4.05 -14.21
N GLY A 295 1.13 5.37 -14.32
CA GLY A 295 0.48 6.25 -15.24
C GLY A 295 -0.67 7.09 -14.69
N ASN A 296 -0.35 8.09 -13.83
CA ASN A 296 -1.11 9.32 -13.97
C ASN A 296 -0.84 9.81 -15.39
N HIS A 297 -1.76 9.57 -16.29
CA HIS A 297 -1.68 9.98 -17.69
C HIS A 297 -2.87 10.90 -18.01
N ASP A 298 -2.67 11.78 -18.94
CA ASP A 298 -3.69 12.70 -19.42
C ASP A 298 -4.59 12.06 -20.48
N GLY A 299 -4.57 10.74 -20.62
CA GLY A 299 -5.24 9.95 -21.64
C GLY A 299 -4.30 9.48 -22.75
N ASP A 300 -4.83 8.87 -23.82
CA ASP A 300 -4.05 8.68 -25.02
C ASP A 300 -3.66 10.03 -25.64
N VAL A 301 -2.63 10.05 -26.48
CA VAL A 301 -2.03 11.33 -26.92
C VAL A 301 -2.90 12.13 -27.88
N LEU A 302 -4.04 11.60 -28.32
CA LEU A 302 -4.98 12.26 -29.25
C LEU A 302 -6.30 12.64 -28.55
N VAL A 303 -6.53 12.25 -27.31
CA VAL A 303 -7.83 12.36 -26.63
C VAL A 303 -8.34 13.80 -26.50
N ASP A 304 -7.44 14.74 -26.38
CA ASP A 304 -7.71 16.20 -26.26
C ASP A 304 -7.22 17.01 -27.46
N ASP A 305 -6.67 16.36 -28.49
CA ASP A 305 -6.28 16.97 -29.73
C ASP A 305 -7.51 17.27 -30.62
N SER A 306 -7.45 18.34 -31.40
CA SER A 306 -8.54 18.74 -32.29
C SER A 306 -8.04 19.30 -33.61
N ASP A 307 -8.80 19.02 -34.66
CA ASP A 307 -8.63 19.63 -35.98
C ASP A 307 -9.77 20.61 -36.27
N ALA A 308 -9.46 21.76 -36.90
CA ALA A 308 -10.44 22.83 -37.18
C ALA A 308 -11.50 22.40 -38.21
N ASP A 309 -11.16 21.53 -39.12
CA ASP A 309 -12.04 20.99 -40.14
C ASP A 309 -12.69 19.66 -39.71
N SER A 310 -12.38 19.20 -38.48
CA SER A 310 -12.83 17.95 -37.89
C SER A 310 -12.32 16.69 -38.62
N ASP A 311 -11.14 16.78 -39.17
CA ASP A 311 -10.45 15.65 -39.78
C ASP A 311 -9.95 14.65 -38.70
N ALA A 312 -9.83 13.37 -39.08
CA ALA A 312 -9.34 12.37 -38.16
C ALA A 312 -7.84 12.50 -37.96
N LEU A 313 -7.42 12.66 -36.70
CA LEU A 313 -6.01 12.78 -36.33
C LEU A 313 -5.35 11.42 -36.17
N THR A 314 -4.07 11.35 -36.55
CA THR A 314 -3.22 10.15 -36.38
C THR A 314 -1.82 10.55 -36.00
N VAL A 315 -1.17 9.79 -35.12
CA VAL A 315 0.27 9.92 -34.88
C VAL A 315 1.06 9.26 -35.99
N THR A 316 2.06 9.96 -36.53
CA THR A 316 2.91 9.44 -37.63
C THR A 316 4.28 8.99 -37.16
N ASP A 317 4.96 9.80 -36.40
CA ASP A 317 6.30 9.56 -35.93
C ASP A 317 6.50 10.06 -34.50
N TYR A 318 7.53 9.56 -33.83
CA TYR A 318 7.95 10.04 -32.53
C TYR A 318 9.44 9.78 -32.27
N SER A 319 10.02 10.53 -31.35
CA SER A 319 11.46 10.43 -31.02
C SER A 319 11.73 10.80 -29.57
N HIS A 320 12.73 10.17 -28.96
CA HIS A 320 13.24 10.59 -27.67
C HIS A 320 13.94 11.93 -27.78
N THR A 321 13.59 12.87 -26.91
CA THR A 321 14.05 14.25 -26.95
C THR A 321 15.02 14.58 -25.83
N SER A 322 14.71 14.21 -24.60
CA SER A 322 15.56 14.47 -23.42
C SER A 322 15.17 13.60 -22.23
N ALA A 323 16.06 13.52 -21.25
CA ALA A 323 15.78 12.94 -19.95
C ALA A 323 16.37 13.80 -18.82
N THR A 324 15.77 13.79 -17.64
CA THR A 324 16.28 14.46 -16.44
C THR A 324 16.73 13.47 -15.39
N ASN A 325 17.75 13.84 -14.61
CA ASN A 325 18.20 13.06 -13.45
C ASN A 325 17.49 13.53 -12.15
N GLU A 326 17.78 12.88 -11.02
CA GLU A 326 17.23 13.10 -9.69
C GLU A 326 17.37 14.57 -9.21
N SER A 327 18.40 15.26 -9.67
CA SER A 327 18.64 16.68 -9.35
C SER A 327 17.89 17.65 -10.29
N GLY A 328 17.05 17.13 -11.23
CA GLY A 328 16.38 17.93 -12.26
C GLY A 328 17.32 18.43 -13.37
N GLY A 329 18.58 17.99 -13.38
CA GLY A 329 19.55 18.26 -14.45
C GLY A 329 19.34 17.33 -15.64
N SER A 330 20.07 17.57 -16.74
CA SER A 330 20.00 16.72 -17.93
C SER A 330 20.72 15.37 -17.66
N ALA A 331 19.99 14.26 -17.75
CA ALA A 331 20.55 12.92 -17.76
C ALA A 331 20.99 12.53 -19.19
N SER A 332 20.20 12.94 -20.19
CA SER A 332 20.50 12.75 -21.61
C SER A 332 19.96 13.90 -22.42
N SER A 333 20.75 14.37 -23.37
CA SER A 333 20.28 15.26 -24.43
C SER A 333 19.95 14.42 -25.64
N GLY A 334 18.73 13.97 -25.77
CA GLY A 334 18.16 13.18 -26.86
C GLY A 334 19.12 12.58 -27.86
N THR A 335 19.26 11.28 -27.89
CA THR A 335 20.20 10.58 -28.78
C THR A 335 19.60 10.31 -30.15
N GLY A 336 18.46 10.90 -30.50
CA GLY A 336 17.87 10.78 -31.82
C GLY A 336 17.30 9.40 -32.14
N SER A 337 17.00 8.58 -31.15
CA SER A 337 16.16 7.38 -31.37
C SER A 337 14.78 7.85 -31.80
N SER A 338 14.36 7.46 -33.00
CA SER A 338 13.05 7.83 -33.58
C SER A 338 12.41 6.61 -34.21
N GLY A 339 11.10 6.62 -34.28
CA GLY A 339 10.30 5.55 -34.82
C GLY A 339 9.01 6.05 -35.46
N THR A 340 8.41 5.19 -36.27
CA THR A 340 7.10 5.38 -36.87
C THR A 340 6.04 4.81 -35.93
N ALA A 341 4.99 5.56 -35.66
CA ALA A 341 3.90 5.13 -34.79
C ALA A 341 3.23 3.85 -35.31
N GLY A 342 2.96 2.91 -34.43
CA GLY A 342 2.40 1.60 -34.74
C GLY A 342 3.36 0.56 -35.31
N SER A 343 4.63 0.90 -35.49
CA SER A 343 5.65 -0.02 -36.09
C SER A 343 6.89 -0.19 -35.24
N ASP A 344 7.38 0.88 -34.64
CA ASP A 344 8.67 0.91 -33.97
C ASP A 344 8.51 1.18 -32.46
N ALA A 345 9.42 0.68 -31.68
CA ALA A 345 9.64 1.07 -30.30
C ALA A 345 10.83 2.05 -30.21
N VAL A 346 10.70 3.12 -29.44
CA VAL A 346 11.73 4.13 -29.29
C VAL A 346 12.32 4.06 -27.89
N THR A 347 13.62 3.79 -27.81
CA THR A 347 14.34 3.73 -26.54
C THR A 347 14.64 5.15 -26.06
N GLY A 348 14.18 5.47 -24.85
CA GLY A 348 14.55 6.62 -24.05
C GLY A 348 15.81 6.38 -23.22
N TYR A 349 16.01 7.18 -22.19
CA TYR A 349 17.14 6.99 -21.28
C TYR A 349 16.80 5.99 -20.18
N TYR A 350 15.59 6.06 -19.62
CA TYR A 350 15.11 5.22 -18.51
C TYR A 350 14.22 4.07 -18.97
N GLY A 351 13.73 4.08 -20.20
CA GLY A 351 12.83 3.04 -20.68
C GLY A 351 12.57 3.08 -22.17
N THR A 352 11.56 2.36 -22.60
CA THR A 352 11.18 2.25 -24.01
C THR A 352 9.71 2.59 -24.20
N LEU A 353 9.43 3.56 -25.09
CA LEU A 353 8.11 3.96 -25.51
C LEU A 353 7.70 3.22 -26.79
N THR A 354 6.51 2.68 -26.83
CA THR A 354 5.82 2.20 -28.05
C THR A 354 4.55 2.98 -28.21
N LEU A 355 4.43 3.78 -29.27
CA LEU A 355 3.28 4.66 -29.55
C LEU A 355 2.57 4.20 -30.81
N ALA A 356 1.26 4.01 -30.72
CA ALA A 356 0.42 3.60 -31.85
C ALA A 356 -0.11 4.82 -32.61
N ALA A 357 -0.53 4.61 -33.87
CA ALA A 357 -1.07 5.67 -34.71
C ALA A 357 -2.39 6.25 -34.18
N ASN A 358 -3.14 5.52 -33.38
CA ASN A 358 -4.38 5.98 -32.74
C ASN A 358 -4.18 6.69 -31.38
N GLY A 359 -2.93 7.00 -31.00
CA GLY A 359 -2.63 7.71 -29.77
C GLY A 359 -2.36 6.84 -28.56
N SER A 360 -2.74 5.56 -28.58
CA SER A 360 -2.43 4.64 -27.48
C SER A 360 -0.94 4.36 -27.37
N TYR A 361 -0.43 4.13 -26.15
CA TYR A 361 0.99 3.89 -25.96
C TYR A 361 1.29 2.95 -24.79
N THR A 362 2.47 2.38 -24.80
CA THR A 362 3.09 1.70 -23.66
C THR A 362 4.48 2.25 -23.42
N TYR A 363 4.84 2.42 -22.16
CA TYR A 363 6.20 2.75 -21.74
C TYR A 363 6.67 1.72 -20.71
N ALA A 364 7.81 1.11 -20.93
CA ALA A 364 8.43 0.15 -20.02
C ALA A 364 9.71 0.77 -19.44
N ALA A 365 9.73 1.02 -18.14
CA ALA A 365 10.88 1.51 -17.40
C ALA A 365 11.77 0.32 -16.97
N THR A 366 12.48 -0.27 -17.90
CA THR A 366 13.26 -1.51 -17.71
C THR A 366 14.74 -1.36 -18.09
N ALA A 367 15.21 -0.13 -18.13
CA ALA A 367 16.64 0.12 -18.41
C ALA A 367 17.45 -0.11 -17.13
N THR A 368 18.67 -0.66 -17.26
CA THR A 368 19.57 -0.88 -16.10
C THR A 368 19.96 0.40 -15.35
N VAL A 369 19.64 1.56 -15.90
CA VAL A 369 19.83 2.86 -15.23
C VAL A 369 18.68 3.18 -14.27
N THR A 370 17.55 2.50 -14.38
CA THR A 370 16.44 2.64 -13.42
C THR A 370 16.69 1.87 -12.14
N ASP A 371 17.37 0.72 -12.21
CA ASP A 371 17.74 -0.09 -11.04
C ASP A 371 18.67 0.64 -10.04
N ALA A 372 19.18 1.81 -10.40
CA ALA A 372 20.05 2.63 -9.54
C ALA A 372 19.34 3.86 -8.98
N LEU A 373 18.03 3.98 -9.18
CA LEU A 373 17.22 5.06 -8.60
C LEU A 373 16.87 4.69 -7.16
N ASP A 374 17.28 5.53 -6.22
CA ASP A 374 16.94 5.33 -4.82
C ASP A 374 15.42 5.52 -4.59
N PRO A 375 14.83 4.89 -3.56
CA PRO A 375 13.42 5.07 -3.23
C PRO A 375 13.01 6.53 -3.09
N GLY A 376 12.09 6.98 -3.94
CA GLY A 376 11.60 8.35 -3.99
C GLY A 376 12.35 9.28 -4.95
N ASP A 377 13.39 8.82 -5.64
CA ASP A 377 14.00 9.57 -6.74
C ASP A 377 12.99 9.79 -7.86
N VAL A 378 13.02 10.97 -8.46
CA VAL A 378 12.10 11.35 -9.53
C VAL A 378 12.89 11.80 -10.76
N VAL A 379 12.71 11.05 -11.84
CA VAL A 379 13.38 11.32 -13.12
C VAL A 379 12.37 11.37 -14.25
N THR A 380 12.74 11.88 -15.43
CA THR A 380 11.83 11.95 -16.57
C THR A 380 12.49 11.50 -17.87
N ASP A 381 11.71 10.83 -18.72
CA ASP A 381 11.96 10.70 -20.18
C ASP A 381 10.95 11.58 -20.94
N VAL A 382 11.42 12.28 -21.97
CA VAL A 382 10.58 13.15 -22.82
C VAL A 382 10.70 12.69 -24.27
N PHE A 383 9.54 12.49 -24.88
CA PHE A 383 9.41 12.15 -26.30
C PHE A 383 8.61 13.23 -27.02
N THR A 384 9.01 13.54 -28.25
CA THR A 384 8.22 14.40 -29.15
C THR A 384 7.54 13.51 -30.17
N TYR A 385 6.27 13.71 -30.41
CA TYR A 385 5.49 13.02 -31.45
C TYR A 385 4.90 14.00 -32.45
N THR A 386 4.56 13.51 -33.65
CA THR A 386 3.95 14.26 -34.73
C THR A 386 2.54 13.75 -35.00
N VAL A 387 1.57 14.64 -34.99
CA VAL A 387 0.17 14.40 -35.38
C VAL A 387 -0.07 14.86 -36.81
N SER A 388 -0.89 14.14 -37.56
CA SER A 388 -1.31 14.48 -38.91
C SER A 388 -2.82 14.37 -39.08
N ASP A 389 -3.40 15.31 -39.84
CA ASP A 389 -4.81 15.32 -40.29
C ASP A 389 -5.07 14.43 -41.52
N GLY A 390 -4.03 13.83 -42.12
CA GLY A 390 -4.12 13.06 -43.36
C GLY A 390 -4.27 13.91 -44.63
N ASN A 391 -4.47 15.22 -44.52
CA ASN A 391 -4.69 16.20 -45.61
C ASN A 391 -3.49 17.09 -45.86
N GLY A 392 -2.41 16.89 -45.10
CA GLY A 392 -1.15 17.62 -45.24
C GLY A 392 -0.83 18.59 -44.11
N GLY A 393 -1.72 18.79 -43.15
CA GLY A 393 -1.48 19.46 -41.89
C GLY A 393 -0.75 18.52 -40.91
N THR A 394 0.19 19.08 -40.17
CA THR A 394 0.89 18.37 -39.10
C THR A 394 1.22 19.31 -37.96
N ASP A 395 1.22 18.82 -36.72
CA ASP A 395 1.73 19.51 -35.54
C ASP A 395 2.52 18.54 -34.65
N THR A 396 3.21 19.07 -33.66
CA THR A 396 4.05 18.27 -32.76
C THR A 396 3.76 18.60 -31.31
N ALA A 397 3.69 17.55 -30.48
CA ALA A 397 3.58 17.69 -29.05
C ALA A 397 4.55 16.74 -28.32
N THR A 398 4.52 16.74 -26.99
CA THR A 398 5.45 15.95 -26.17
C THR A 398 4.70 15.04 -25.19
N ILE A 399 5.24 13.83 -25.02
CA ILE A 399 4.93 12.94 -23.91
C ILE A 399 6.06 13.06 -22.90
N THR A 400 5.74 13.41 -21.65
CA THR A 400 6.69 13.38 -20.55
C THR A 400 6.35 12.22 -19.63
N ILE A 401 7.24 11.24 -19.54
CA ILE A 401 7.11 10.13 -18.62
C ILE A 401 7.95 10.44 -17.37
N THR A 402 7.31 10.48 -16.22
CA THR A 402 7.98 10.60 -14.92
C THR A 402 8.16 9.22 -14.34
N ILE A 403 9.37 8.87 -13.96
CA ILE A 403 9.74 7.60 -13.34
C ILE A 403 10.11 7.87 -11.88
N ILE A 404 9.62 7.04 -10.97
CA ILE A 404 9.89 7.13 -9.54
C ILE A 404 10.65 5.87 -9.12
N GLY A 405 11.81 6.06 -8.46
CA GLY A 405 12.59 5.00 -7.86
C GLY A 405 11.85 4.30 -6.72
N ILE A 406 12.01 2.99 -6.64
CA ILE A 406 11.49 2.15 -5.55
C ILE A 406 12.65 1.37 -4.95
N ASN A 407 12.41 0.76 -3.76
CA ASN A 407 13.44 -0.06 -3.14
C ASN A 407 13.66 -1.37 -3.91
N ASP A 408 14.88 -1.60 -4.31
CA ASP A 408 15.32 -2.88 -4.87
C ASP A 408 15.53 -3.94 -3.77
N ALA A 409 15.48 -5.19 -4.17
CA ALA A 409 15.81 -6.29 -3.28
C ALA A 409 17.30 -6.59 -3.32
N PRO A 410 17.95 -6.86 -2.17
CA PRO A 410 19.36 -7.24 -2.18
C PRO A 410 19.61 -8.54 -2.92
N VAL A 411 20.74 -8.62 -3.57
CA VAL A 411 21.22 -9.81 -4.27
C VAL A 411 22.35 -10.44 -3.46
N ALA A 412 22.06 -11.61 -2.88
CA ALA A 412 23.03 -12.38 -2.11
C ALA A 412 23.81 -13.34 -3.02
N ASP A 413 25.11 -13.45 -2.80
CA ASP A 413 25.95 -14.47 -3.39
C ASP A 413 26.13 -15.69 -2.45
N ASN A 414 26.98 -16.66 -2.79
CA ASN A 414 27.14 -17.87 -2.00
C ASN A 414 28.53 -17.96 -1.37
N GLU A 415 28.62 -18.01 -0.05
CA GLU A 415 29.86 -18.20 0.69
C GLU A 415 30.16 -19.67 0.93
N THR A 416 31.44 -19.97 1.05
CA THR A 416 31.93 -21.30 1.39
C THR A 416 32.93 -21.25 2.52
N GLY A 417 32.74 -22.13 3.49
CA GLY A 417 33.68 -22.32 4.60
C GLY A 417 34.04 -23.78 4.79
N SER A 418 35.25 -24.04 5.29
CA SER A 418 35.67 -25.40 5.65
C SER A 418 36.29 -25.43 7.04
N VAL A 419 35.99 -26.49 7.79
CA VAL A 419 36.52 -26.71 9.12
C VAL A 419 36.81 -28.20 9.31
N ASN A 420 37.94 -28.51 9.96
CA ASN A 420 38.26 -29.92 10.32
C ASN A 420 37.38 -30.36 11.50
N ALA A 421 37.19 -31.71 11.60
CA ALA A 421 36.44 -32.28 12.71
C ALA A 421 36.99 -31.77 14.08
N SER A 422 36.08 -31.44 14.98
CA SER A 422 36.36 -30.88 16.32
C SER A 422 37.05 -29.48 16.34
N GLN A 423 37.06 -28.77 15.23
CA GLN A 423 37.51 -27.39 15.16
C GLN A 423 36.32 -26.43 15.02
N THR A 424 36.53 -25.17 15.31
CA THR A 424 35.56 -24.08 15.09
C THR A 424 36.06 -23.22 13.92
N LEU A 425 35.18 -22.97 12.95
CA LEU A 425 35.38 -21.91 11.98
C LEU A 425 34.83 -20.60 12.59
N THR A 426 35.65 -19.59 12.62
CA THR A 426 35.24 -18.23 13.00
C THR A 426 35.55 -17.31 11.83
N VAL A 427 34.53 -16.66 11.32
CA VAL A 427 34.62 -15.59 10.34
C VAL A 427 34.23 -14.29 11.04
N THR A 428 35.06 -13.27 10.92
CA THR A 428 34.82 -11.94 11.52
C THR A 428 34.36 -10.98 10.45
N ASP A 429 33.60 -9.97 10.87
CA ASP A 429 33.15 -8.87 10.01
C ASP A 429 34.29 -8.30 9.14
N GLY A 430 34.02 -8.18 7.84
CA GLY A 430 34.98 -7.75 6.81
C GLY A 430 34.96 -8.64 5.57
N SER A 431 35.93 -8.49 4.70
CA SER A 431 36.03 -9.27 3.46
C SER A 431 36.10 -10.79 3.75
N SER A 432 35.11 -11.56 3.43
CA SER A 432 34.91 -13.01 3.59
C SER A 432 33.89 -13.42 4.66
N ASP A 433 33.09 -12.48 5.14
CA ASP A 433 31.90 -12.79 5.97
C ASP A 433 30.70 -13.17 5.09
N LEU A 434 29.50 -13.26 5.70
CA LEU A 434 28.30 -13.66 4.98
C LEU A 434 27.70 -12.56 4.08
N LEU A 435 28.25 -11.37 4.11
CA LEU A 435 27.82 -10.23 3.31
C LEU A 435 28.88 -9.80 2.27
N ASP A 436 30.01 -10.51 2.20
CA ASP A 436 31.08 -10.23 1.24
C ASP A 436 30.66 -10.67 -0.16
N GLY A 437 30.44 -9.73 -1.05
CA GLY A 437 29.95 -9.98 -2.41
C GLY A 437 28.46 -9.73 -2.61
N ASP A 438 27.69 -9.63 -1.53
CA ASP A 438 26.29 -9.24 -1.58
C ASP A 438 26.15 -7.79 -2.07
N THR A 439 25.16 -7.53 -2.86
CA THR A 439 24.92 -6.21 -3.46
C THR A 439 23.46 -5.80 -3.29
N ASP A 440 23.25 -4.50 -3.32
CA ASP A 440 21.95 -3.87 -3.44
C ASP A 440 22.08 -2.78 -4.50
N ALA A 441 21.05 -2.57 -5.32
CA ALA A 441 21.10 -1.58 -6.38
C ALA A 441 20.91 -0.16 -5.83
N ASP A 442 20.18 -0.02 -4.69
CA ASP A 442 19.95 1.27 -4.05
C ASP A 442 21.25 1.86 -3.46
N THR A 443 21.45 3.15 -3.65
CA THR A 443 22.65 3.85 -3.17
C THR A 443 22.66 3.94 -1.64
N GLY A 444 23.69 3.39 -1.02
CA GLY A 444 23.87 3.45 0.45
C GLY A 444 23.03 2.47 1.24
N ALA A 445 22.42 1.48 0.57
CA ALA A 445 21.75 0.36 1.25
C ALA A 445 22.69 -0.32 2.25
N SER A 446 22.15 -0.71 3.39
CA SER A 446 22.89 -1.39 4.45
C SER A 446 22.40 -2.82 4.59
N LEU A 447 23.17 -3.77 4.12
CA LEU A 447 22.83 -5.19 4.16
C LEU A 447 22.98 -5.77 5.57
N SER A 448 22.12 -6.70 5.93
CA SER A 448 22.19 -7.45 7.18
C SER A 448 21.64 -8.87 7.02
N VAL A 449 22.19 -9.81 7.77
CA VAL A 449 21.67 -11.18 7.81
C VAL A 449 20.44 -11.22 8.72
N SER A 450 19.25 -11.44 8.15
CA SER A 450 17.98 -11.49 8.88
C SER A 450 17.72 -12.85 9.53
N SER A 451 18.12 -13.96 8.88
CA SER A 451 17.97 -15.31 9.43
C SER A 451 18.95 -16.31 8.84
N ILE A 452 19.25 -17.38 9.58
CA ILE A 452 20.08 -18.48 9.11
C ILE A 452 19.31 -19.79 9.37
N VAL A 453 19.11 -20.59 8.32
CA VAL A 453 18.46 -21.92 8.42
C VAL A 453 19.40 -23.00 7.87
N ALA A 454 19.66 -24.04 8.67
CA ALA A 454 20.40 -25.19 8.21
C ALA A 454 19.48 -26.09 7.36
N THR A 455 19.65 -26.10 6.05
CA THR A 455 18.73 -26.79 5.13
C THR A 455 18.99 -28.28 4.97
N THR A 456 20.18 -28.78 4.92
CA THR A 456 20.54 -30.22 5.00
C THR A 456 22.05 -30.42 4.93
N ALA A 457 22.58 -31.40 5.65
CA ALA A 457 23.90 -31.99 5.34
C ALA A 457 23.74 -32.92 4.13
N SER A 458 24.25 -32.54 2.96
CA SER A 458 24.40 -33.48 1.84
C SER A 458 25.64 -34.35 2.10
N GLY A 459 25.44 -35.61 2.51
CA GLY A 459 26.49 -36.58 2.80
C GLY A 459 26.01 -37.59 3.85
N SER A 460 26.38 -38.85 3.71
CA SER A 460 26.13 -39.83 4.75
C SER A 460 26.92 -39.46 5.99
N ALA A 461 26.26 -38.98 7.05
CA ALA A 461 26.86 -38.94 8.37
C ALA A 461 27.05 -40.41 8.79
N THR A 462 28.22 -40.95 8.59
CA THR A 462 28.63 -42.18 9.29
C THR A 462 29.03 -41.79 10.71
N ALA A 463 28.27 -42.30 11.68
CA ALA A 463 28.55 -42.18 13.11
C ALA A 463 29.91 -42.78 13.46
#